data_740901c4ea9d58d65975183cc9fff698
#
_entry.id   740901c4ea9d58d65975183cc9fff698
#
_cell.length_a   1.000
_cell.length_b   1.000
_cell.length_c   1.000
_cell.angle_alpha   90.00
_cell.angle_beta   90.00
_cell.angle_gamma   90.00
#
_symmetry.space_group_name_H-M   'P 1'
#
loop_
_entity.id
_entity.type
_entity.pdbx_description
1 polymer ?
#
loop_
_entity_poly.entity_id
_entity_poly.type
_entity_poly.pdbx_seq_one_letter_code
_entity_poly.pdbx_strand_id
1 'polypeptide(L)'
;MATIPKYFDSMLTGYRQGLVGRFVHLGHWDEPPVDANDNANEFQTAQERLNQAVVDLAELQDGQAVLDVGCGFGGTLACINQRWHNMFLCGANIDSRQLDVCAEIVAQHHNWFEWHAADACALPFRDRYFDRIVCVEAMFHFASRQTFLAEAWRILKPHGILAVSDMTVTLPHESNAFPWFCAGAIMQDGYGPWPDFGSRFGKNPQDYQQLACEVGFELTQIVDATVATRPSHLFTCGQAECPAAESWSATPDNPLARAALLLRWLHEHNYLRYWYLQFRKPA
;
A
#
# COMPACT_ATOMS: atom_id res chain seq x y z
N MET A 1 19.25 5.83 -8.09
CA MET A 1 17.94 5.26 -8.48
C MET A 1 17.54 4.29 -7.39
N ALA A 2 16.33 4.36 -6.88
CA ALA A 2 15.83 3.37 -5.93
C ALA A 2 15.80 1.99 -6.61
N THR A 3 16.05 0.94 -5.83
CA THR A 3 16.12 -0.43 -6.37
C THR A 3 14.71 -0.98 -6.51
N ILE A 4 14.37 -1.51 -7.68
CA ILE A 4 13.09 -2.19 -7.91
C ILE A 4 13.06 -3.50 -7.09
N PRO A 5 12.03 -3.74 -6.27
CA PRO A 5 11.90 -4.97 -5.49
C PRO A 5 11.83 -6.21 -6.37
N LYS A 6 12.57 -7.27 -6.02
CA LYS A 6 12.61 -8.53 -6.82
C LYS A 6 11.25 -9.21 -6.90
N TYR A 7 10.40 -9.10 -5.87
CA TYR A 7 9.08 -9.72 -5.87
C TYR A 7 8.13 -9.11 -6.91
N PHE A 8 8.44 -7.90 -7.46
CA PHE A 8 7.67 -7.31 -8.55
C PHE A 8 7.68 -8.18 -9.82
N ASP A 9 8.76 -8.94 -10.05
CA ASP A 9 8.81 -9.89 -11.16
C ASP A 9 7.77 -11.01 -11.02
N SER A 10 7.59 -11.50 -9.79
CA SER A 10 6.55 -12.50 -9.48
C SER A 10 5.14 -11.92 -9.64
N MET A 11 4.93 -10.67 -9.22
CA MET A 11 3.64 -9.98 -9.38
C MET A 11 3.29 -9.75 -10.85
N LEU A 12 4.24 -9.26 -11.65
CA LEU A 12 4.06 -9.07 -13.10
C LEU A 12 3.76 -10.40 -13.80
N THR A 13 4.45 -11.47 -13.42
CA THR A 13 4.20 -12.81 -13.95
C THR A 13 2.80 -13.29 -13.59
N GLY A 14 2.40 -13.14 -12.32
CA GLY A 14 1.06 -13.49 -11.84
C GLY A 14 -0.04 -12.71 -12.55
N TYR A 15 0.15 -11.41 -12.78
CA TYR A 15 -0.80 -10.58 -13.54
C TYR A 15 -0.97 -11.08 -14.98
N ARG A 16 0.14 -11.32 -15.70
CA ARG A 16 0.11 -11.85 -17.07
C ARG A 16 -0.54 -13.23 -17.20
N GLN A 17 -0.49 -14.02 -16.14
CA GLN A 17 -1.12 -15.34 -16.07
C GLN A 17 -2.59 -15.29 -15.58
N GLY A 18 -3.11 -14.09 -15.25
CA GLY A 18 -4.46 -13.94 -14.71
C GLY A 18 -4.63 -14.45 -13.27
N LEU A 19 -3.52 -14.69 -12.55
CA LEU A 19 -3.53 -15.13 -11.15
C LEU A 19 -3.62 -13.96 -10.16
N VAL A 20 -3.23 -12.78 -10.57
CA VAL A 20 -3.28 -11.55 -9.78
C VAL A 20 -4.06 -10.51 -10.57
N GLY A 21 -4.99 -9.84 -9.91
CA GLY A 21 -5.74 -8.71 -10.48
C GLY A 21 -4.95 -7.40 -10.44
N ARG A 22 -5.65 -6.28 -10.68
CA ARG A 22 -5.05 -4.95 -10.59
C ARG A 22 -4.78 -4.49 -9.16
N PHE A 23 -5.43 -5.10 -8.17
CA PHE A 23 -5.15 -4.85 -6.77
C PHE A 23 -4.09 -5.82 -6.25
N VAL A 24 -3.04 -5.27 -5.66
CA VAL A 24 -1.91 -6.04 -5.12
C VAL A 24 -1.68 -5.72 -3.64
N HIS A 25 -2.78 -5.50 -2.93
CA HIS A 25 -2.84 -5.18 -1.51
C HIS A 25 -3.77 -6.14 -0.77
N LEU A 26 -3.79 -6.08 0.56
CA LEU A 26 -4.71 -6.84 1.40
C LEU A 26 -6.16 -6.40 1.13
N GLY A 27 -7.12 -7.11 1.70
CA GLY A 27 -8.53 -6.79 1.64
C GLY A 27 -9.04 -6.22 2.97
N HIS A 28 -10.18 -5.54 2.94
CA HIS A 28 -10.97 -5.17 4.12
C HIS A 28 -12.14 -6.13 4.25
N TRP A 29 -12.22 -6.77 5.40
CA TRP A 29 -13.21 -7.80 5.72
C TRP A 29 -14.10 -7.32 6.85
N ASP A 30 -15.39 -7.17 6.58
CA ASP A 30 -16.39 -6.86 7.61
C ASP A 30 -16.58 -8.04 8.56
N GLU A 31 -16.54 -9.27 7.97
CA GLU A 31 -16.56 -10.54 8.69
C GLU A 31 -15.49 -11.48 8.10
N PRO A 32 -14.87 -12.35 8.92
CA PRO A 32 -13.93 -13.34 8.41
C PRO A 32 -14.60 -14.27 7.39
N PRO A 33 -13.88 -14.68 6.32
CA PRO A 33 -14.42 -15.63 5.35
C PRO A 33 -14.70 -16.99 6.00
N VAL A 34 -15.78 -17.65 5.56
CA VAL A 34 -16.20 -18.94 6.12
C VAL A 34 -15.31 -20.08 5.62
N ASP A 35 -14.84 -20.02 4.37
CA ASP A 35 -13.90 -20.97 3.77
C ASP A 35 -13.01 -20.26 2.74
N ALA A 36 -11.70 -20.37 2.92
CA ALA A 36 -10.72 -19.75 2.02
C ALA A 36 -10.52 -20.52 0.70
N ASN A 37 -11.03 -21.77 0.61
CA ASN A 37 -10.77 -22.64 -0.55
C ASN A 37 -11.63 -22.32 -1.77
N ASP A 38 -12.73 -21.62 -1.61
CA ASP A 38 -13.76 -21.53 -2.67
C ASP A 38 -13.94 -20.13 -3.29
N ASN A 39 -13.21 -19.07 -2.84
CA ASN A 39 -13.62 -17.73 -3.15
C ASN A 39 -12.50 -16.73 -3.46
N ALA A 40 -11.82 -16.90 -4.60
CA ALA A 40 -10.99 -15.81 -5.18
C ALA A 40 -11.81 -14.52 -5.36
N ASN A 41 -13.11 -14.62 -5.62
CA ASN A 41 -14.03 -13.49 -5.73
C ASN A 41 -14.25 -12.76 -4.40
N GLU A 42 -14.24 -13.46 -3.27
CA GLU A 42 -14.35 -12.82 -1.94
C GLU A 42 -13.12 -12.00 -1.62
N PHE A 43 -11.93 -12.51 -1.95
CA PHE A 43 -10.70 -11.74 -1.76
C PHE A 43 -10.66 -10.48 -2.63
N GLN A 44 -11.03 -10.60 -3.91
CA GLN A 44 -11.15 -9.44 -4.79
C GLN A 44 -12.14 -8.41 -4.22
N THR A 45 -13.31 -8.86 -3.76
CA THR A 45 -14.31 -7.98 -3.13
C THR A 45 -13.74 -7.29 -1.88
N ALA A 46 -12.99 -8.01 -1.06
CA ALA A 46 -12.33 -7.43 0.11
C ALA A 46 -11.24 -6.41 -0.29
N GLN A 47 -10.49 -6.65 -1.37
CA GLN A 47 -9.54 -5.70 -1.93
C GLN A 47 -10.26 -4.43 -2.44
N GLU A 48 -11.37 -4.58 -3.14
CA GLU A 48 -12.20 -3.46 -3.59
C GLU A 48 -12.72 -2.63 -2.41
N ARG A 49 -13.13 -3.26 -1.30
CA ARG A 49 -13.55 -2.56 -0.06
C ARG A 49 -12.40 -1.78 0.58
N LEU A 50 -11.20 -2.37 0.66
CA LEU A 50 -10.03 -1.67 1.17
C LEU A 50 -9.71 -0.44 0.32
N ASN A 51 -9.64 -0.65 -0.99
CA ASN A 51 -9.42 0.45 -1.94
C ASN A 51 -10.48 1.54 -1.77
N GLN A 52 -11.77 1.16 -1.66
CA GLN A 52 -12.87 2.10 -1.46
C GLN A 52 -12.72 2.88 -0.16
N ALA A 53 -12.35 2.22 0.95
CA ALA A 53 -12.13 2.88 2.23
C ALA A 53 -11.06 3.97 2.15
N VAL A 54 -9.97 3.74 1.41
CA VAL A 54 -8.93 4.76 1.20
C VAL A 54 -9.40 5.86 0.24
N VAL A 55 -10.10 5.50 -0.84
CA VAL A 55 -10.64 6.48 -1.80
C VAL A 55 -11.68 7.39 -1.16
N ASP A 56 -12.51 6.88 -0.24
CA ASP A 56 -13.50 7.68 0.50
C ASP A 56 -12.81 8.73 1.39
N LEU A 57 -11.66 8.41 1.98
CA LEU A 57 -10.85 9.38 2.73
C LEU A 57 -10.30 10.51 1.84
N ALA A 58 -10.18 10.31 0.54
CA ALA A 58 -9.73 11.35 -0.37
C ALA A 58 -10.80 12.41 -0.66
N GLU A 59 -12.06 12.18 -0.33
CA GLU A 59 -13.19 13.13 -0.56
C GLU A 59 -13.21 13.62 -2.00
N LEU A 60 -13.21 12.69 -2.97
CA LEU A 60 -13.10 13.02 -4.39
C LEU A 60 -14.34 13.73 -4.92
N GLN A 61 -14.12 14.62 -5.87
CA GLN A 61 -15.15 15.34 -6.61
C GLN A 61 -14.80 15.35 -8.11
N ASP A 62 -15.81 15.44 -8.97
CA ASP A 62 -15.61 15.55 -10.40
C ASP A 62 -14.72 16.75 -10.76
N GLY A 63 -13.91 16.61 -11.80
CA GLY A 63 -13.04 17.66 -12.32
C GLY A 63 -11.71 17.82 -11.57
N GLN A 64 -11.41 16.98 -10.60
CA GLN A 64 -10.18 17.07 -9.81
C GLN A 64 -8.98 16.43 -10.49
N ALA A 65 -7.79 16.93 -10.14
CA ALA A 65 -6.51 16.31 -10.43
C ALA A 65 -6.11 15.39 -9.27
N VAL A 66 -5.99 14.09 -9.55
CA VAL A 66 -5.67 13.04 -8.56
C VAL A 66 -4.36 12.36 -8.93
N LEU A 67 -3.49 12.18 -7.94
CA LEU A 67 -2.27 11.38 -8.06
C LEU A 67 -2.39 10.13 -7.20
N ASP A 68 -2.09 8.96 -7.78
CA ASP A 68 -1.88 7.69 -7.07
C ASP A 68 -0.40 7.40 -7.00
N VAL A 69 0.18 7.39 -5.78
CA VAL A 69 1.62 7.19 -5.55
C VAL A 69 1.88 5.75 -5.11
N GLY A 70 2.69 5.04 -5.88
CA GLY A 70 2.83 3.59 -5.76
C GLY A 70 1.65 2.87 -6.39
N CYS A 71 1.18 3.35 -7.53
CA CYS A 71 -0.09 2.94 -8.15
C CYS A 71 -0.17 1.47 -8.60
N GLY A 72 0.92 0.69 -8.48
CA GLY A 72 0.93 -0.72 -8.85
C GLY A 72 0.46 -0.94 -10.29
N PHE A 73 -0.56 -1.78 -10.47
CA PHE A 73 -1.20 -2.04 -11.76
C PHE A 73 -2.39 -1.11 -12.05
N GLY A 74 -2.51 0.00 -11.31
CA GLY A 74 -3.51 1.04 -11.56
C GLY A 74 -4.93 0.71 -11.08
N GLY A 75 -5.11 -0.23 -10.16
CA GLY A 75 -6.43 -0.64 -9.67
C GLY A 75 -7.23 0.52 -9.07
N THR A 76 -6.61 1.35 -8.24
CA THR A 76 -7.24 2.51 -7.61
C THR A 76 -7.71 3.53 -8.64
N LEU A 77 -6.83 3.89 -9.60
CA LEU A 77 -7.19 4.85 -10.65
C LEU A 77 -8.25 4.28 -11.61
N ALA A 78 -8.25 2.96 -11.85
CA ALA A 78 -9.30 2.32 -12.64
C ALA A 78 -10.67 2.44 -11.95
N CYS A 79 -10.75 2.26 -10.63
CA CYS A 79 -11.98 2.47 -9.86
C CYS A 79 -12.44 3.94 -9.89
N ILE A 80 -11.52 4.88 -9.72
CA ILE A 80 -11.84 6.31 -9.80
C ILE A 80 -12.37 6.67 -11.19
N ASN A 81 -11.74 6.16 -12.26
CA ASN A 81 -12.14 6.37 -13.65
C ASN A 81 -13.57 5.91 -13.96
N GLN A 82 -14.06 4.89 -13.27
CA GLN A 82 -15.43 4.36 -13.48
C GLN A 82 -16.51 5.19 -12.77
N ARG A 83 -16.15 5.99 -11.76
CA ARG A 83 -17.12 6.61 -10.84
C ARG A 83 -17.18 8.12 -10.91
N TRP A 84 -16.08 8.79 -11.27
CA TRP A 84 -15.98 10.25 -11.34
C TRP A 84 -15.74 10.71 -12.78
N HIS A 85 -16.09 11.97 -13.05
CA HIS A 85 -16.11 12.55 -14.39
C HIS A 85 -15.10 13.70 -14.50
N ASN A 86 -14.57 13.90 -15.71
CA ASN A 86 -13.67 15.01 -16.04
C ASN A 86 -12.41 15.06 -15.16
N MET A 87 -11.95 13.89 -14.68
CA MET A 87 -10.79 13.77 -13.80
C MET A 87 -9.49 13.81 -14.60
N PHE A 88 -8.46 14.45 -14.01
CA PHE A 88 -7.09 14.19 -14.39
C PHE A 88 -6.51 13.14 -13.44
N LEU A 89 -6.24 11.97 -13.95
CA LEU A 89 -5.77 10.80 -13.20
C LEU A 89 -4.30 10.52 -13.51
N CYS A 90 -3.46 10.69 -12.51
CA CYS A 90 -2.01 10.52 -12.64
C CYS A 90 -1.54 9.35 -11.76
N GLY A 91 -0.77 8.42 -12.32
CA GLY A 91 -0.14 7.34 -11.58
C GLY A 91 1.38 7.50 -11.54
N ALA A 92 1.97 7.36 -10.36
CA ALA A 92 3.41 7.33 -10.17
C ALA A 92 3.83 5.98 -9.58
N ASN A 93 4.84 5.34 -10.18
CA ASN A 93 5.41 4.08 -9.69
C ASN A 93 6.91 4.02 -9.99
N ILE A 94 7.64 3.30 -9.15
CA ILE A 94 9.08 3.10 -9.34
C ILE A 94 9.40 2.15 -10.50
N ASP A 95 8.51 1.19 -10.82
CA ASP A 95 8.68 0.19 -11.86
C ASP A 95 7.84 0.55 -13.10
N SER A 96 8.52 0.97 -14.17
CA SER A 96 7.88 1.30 -15.45
C SER A 96 7.12 0.14 -16.09
N ARG A 97 7.51 -1.11 -15.81
CA ARG A 97 6.83 -2.31 -16.34
C ARG A 97 5.41 -2.47 -15.77
N GLN A 98 5.17 -1.98 -14.55
CA GLN A 98 3.83 -1.92 -13.97
C GLN A 98 3.01 -0.79 -14.60
N LEU A 99 3.65 0.32 -14.96
CA LEU A 99 3.01 1.41 -15.68
C LEU A 99 2.59 1.01 -17.10
N ASP A 100 3.33 0.11 -17.76
CA ASP A 100 2.91 -0.47 -19.04
C ASP A 100 1.55 -1.19 -18.93
N VAL A 101 1.32 -1.88 -17.80
CA VAL A 101 0.01 -2.49 -17.49
C VAL A 101 -1.06 -1.42 -17.22
N CYS A 102 -0.70 -0.34 -16.53
CA CYS A 102 -1.61 0.77 -16.28
C CYS A 102 -2.08 1.45 -17.57
N ALA A 103 -1.20 1.55 -18.57
CA ALA A 103 -1.50 2.17 -19.86
C ALA A 103 -2.60 1.43 -20.68
N GLU A 104 -2.93 0.20 -20.30
CA GLU A 104 -4.07 -0.55 -20.88
C GLU A 104 -5.43 -0.04 -20.39
N ILE A 105 -5.48 0.81 -19.36
CA ILE A 105 -6.74 1.35 -18.82
C ILE A 105 -7.34 2.35 -19.82
N VAL A 106 -8.55 2.05 -20.26
CA VAL A 106 -9.29 2.93 -21.17
C VAL A 106 -9.98 4.02 -20.36
N ALA A 107 -9.74 5.27 -20.75
CA ALA A 107 -10.35 6.43 -20.12
C ALA A 107 -11.88 6.44 -20.36
N GLN A 108 -12.65 6.77 -19.32
CA GLN A 108 -14.09 6.88 -19.31
C GLN A 108 -14.50 8.28 -18.83
N HIS A 109 -15.75 8.67 -19.02
CA HIS A 109 -16.35 9.88 -18.43
C HIS A 109 -15.56 11.18 -18.67
N HIS A 110 -14.90 11.30 -19.83
CA HIS A 110 -13.99 12.42 -20.14
C HIS A 110 -12.81 12.54 -19.19
N ASN A 111 -12.42 11.46 -18.54
CA ASN A 111 -11.19 11.38 -17.74
C ASN A 111 -9.99 11.21 -18.68
N TRP A 112 -8.79 11.59 -18.20
CA TRP A 112 -7.54 11.29 -18.91
C TRP A 112 -6.46 10.86 -17.93
N PHE A 113 -5.49 10.08 -18.42
CA PHE A 113 -4.43 9.50 -17.62
C PHE A 113 -3.05 10.02 -18.01
N GLU A 114 -2.19 10.12 -16.99
CA GLU A 114 -0.73 10.22 -17.18
C GLU A 114 -0.03 9.23 -16.23
N TRP A 115 1.08 8.65 -16.71
CA TRP A 115 1.85 7.65 -15.99
C TRP A 115 3.31 8.07 -15.88
N HIS A 116 3.87 8.07 -14.67
CA HIS A 116 5.23 8.55 -14.39
C HIS A 116 6.05 7.52 -13.64
N ALA A 117 7.18 7.10 -14.24
CA ALA A 117 8.19 6.32 -13.52
C ALA A 117 8.94 7.26 -12.57
N ALA A 118 8.68 7.17 -11.26
CA ALA A 118 9.19 8.10 -10.27
C ALA A 118 9.39 7.46 -8.90
N ASP A 119 10.34 8.00 -8.15
CA ASP A 119 10.50 7.75 -6.73
C ASP A 119 9.52 8.61 -5.95
N ALA A 120 8.76 8.01 -5.04
CA ALA A 120 7.79 8.72 -4.20
C ALA A 120 8.43 9.81 -3.31
N CYS A 121 9.72 9.66 -3.00
CA CYS A 121 10.48 10.65 -2.23
C CYS A 121 11.10 11.77 -3.09
N ALA A 122 10.86 11.77 -4.43
CA ALA A 122 11.36 12.78 -5.36
C ALA A 122 10.43 12.87 -6.58
N LEU A 123 9.19 13.32 -6.36
CA LEU A 123 8.14 13.34 -7.38
C LEU A 123 8.36 14.46 -8.41
N PRO A 124 8.27 14.16 -9.74
CA PRO A 124 8.61 15.09 -10.82
C PRO A 124 7.48 16.10 -11.12
N PHE A 125 6.73 16.51 -10.11
CA PHE A 125 5.62 17.43 -10.28
C PHE A 125 5.92 18.78 -9.67
N ARG A 126 5.31 19.84 -10.25
CA ARG A 126 5.38 21.19 -9.71
C ARG A 126 4.59 21.31 -8.40
N ASP A 127 4.93 22.30 -7.60
CA ASP A 127 4.20 22.61 -6.38
C ASP A 127 2.72 22.91 -6.66
N ARG A 128 1.86 22.54 -5.72
CA ARG A 128 0.42 22.84 -5.71
C ARG A 128 -0.29 22.43 -7.00
N TYR A 129 -0.05 21.21 -7.45
CA TYR A 129 -0.57 20.70 -8.71
C TYR A 129 -1.82 19.83 -8.54
N PHE A 130 -1.84 18.94 -7.56
CA PHE A 130 -2.92 18.00 -7.35
C PHE A 130 -3.93 18.48 -6.31
N ASP A 131 -5.20 18.15 -6.52
CA ASP A 131 -6.27 18.34 -5.54
C ASP A 131 -6.24 17.25 -4.49
N ARG A 132 -5.93 16.02 -4.92
CA ARG A 132 -5.93 14.81 -4.09
C ARG A 132 -4.74 13.93 -4.41
N ILE A 133 -4.22 13.27 -3.38
CA ILE A 133 -3.24 12.20 -3.52
C ILE A 133 -3.78 10.98 -2.79
N VAL A 134 -3.66 9.81 -3.42
CA VAL A 134 -3.91 8.51 -2.79
C VAL A 134 -2.63 7.69 -2.78
N CYS A 135 -2.47 6.82 -1.77
CA CYS A 135 -1.33 5.93 -1.66
C CYS A 135 -1.79 4.65 -0.93
N VAL A 136 -2.05 3.59 -1.69
CA VAL A 136 -2.60 2.35 -1.15
C VAL A 136 -1.51 1.30 -1.00
N GLU A 137 -1.22 0.88 0.24
CA GLU A 137 -0.20 -0.13 0.57
C GLU A 137 1.16 0.07 -0.10
N ALA A 138 1.64 1.32 -0.15
CA ALA A 138 2.92 1.63 -0.77
C ALA A 138 3.88 2.41 0.15
N MET A 139 3.36 3.24 1.07
CA MET A 139 4.18 4.16 1.86
C MET A 139 5.24 3.45 2.70
N PHE A 140 4.98 2.28 3.23
CA PHE A 140 5.95 1.49 4.00
C PHE A 140 7.14 0.96 3.16
N HIS A 141 7.03 0.99 1.83
CA HIS A 141 8.14 0.67 0.92
C HIS A 141 9.06 1.85 0.62
N PHE A 142 8.64 3.07 0.90
CA PHE A 142 9.41 4.25 0.53
C PHE A 142 10.62 4.44 1.45
N ALA A 143 11.65 5.09 0.93
CA ALA A 143 12.89 5.31 1.67
C ALA A 143 12.68 6.09 2.99
N SER A 144 11.66 6.95 3.03
CA SER A 144 11.28 7.72 4.23
C SER A 144 9.83 8.17 4.12
N ARG A 145 9.02 7.86 5.13
CA ARG A 145 7.65 8.40 5.26
C ARG A 145 7.65 9.93 5.33
N GLN A 146 8.58 10.49 6.10
CA GLN A 146 8.70 11.95 6.25
C GLN A 146 9.00 12.63 4.92
N THR A 147 9.94 12.09 4.13
CA THR A 147 10.29 12.66 2.82
C THR A 147 9.12 12.54 1.84
N PHE A 148 8.43 11.40 1.82
CA PHE A 148 7.23 11.24 0.99
C PHE A 148 6.12 12.23 1.40
N LEU A 149 5.83 12.37 2.69
CA LEU A 149 4.83 13.33 3.16
C LEU A 149 5.22 14.77 2.81
N ALA A 150 6.50 15.13 2.88
CA ALA A 150 6.97 16.45 2.46
C ALA A 150 6.77 16.68 0.94
N GLU A 151 7.04 15.69 0.09
CA GLU A 151 6.74 15.75 -1.34
C GLU A 151 5.24 15.85 -1.61
N ALA A 152 4.43 15.02 -0.95
CA ALA A 152 2.97 15.09 -1.05
C ALA A 152 2.45 16.47 -0.64
N TRP A 153 2.96 17.01 0.47
CA TRP A 153 2.61 18.36 0.91
C TRP A 153 2.99 19.42 -0.12
N ARG A 154 4.18 19.34 -0.70
CA ARG A 154 4.66 20.27 -1.72
C ARG A 154 3.75 20.32 -2.94
N ILE A 155 3.39 19.14 -3.48
CA ILE A 155 2.63 19.03 -4.73
C ILE A 155 1.10 19.14 -4.56
N LEU A 156 0.57 19.00 -3.33
CA LEU A 156 -0.84 19.27 -3.05
C LEU A 156 -1.16 20.75 -3.09
N LYS A 157 -2.30 21.11 -3.65
CA LYS A 157 -2.91 22.45 -3.53
C LYS A 157 -3.26 22.73 -2.06
N PRO A 158 -3.43 24.01 -1.66
CA PRO A 158 -4.08 24.35 -0.39
C PRO A 158 -5.42 23.60 -0.26
N HIS A 159 -5.77 23.15 0.94
CA HIS A 159 -6.94 22.30 1.23
C HIS A 159 -6.94 20.92 0.53
N GLY A 160 -5.84 20.53 -0.11
CA GLY A 160 -5.69 19.21 -0.70
C GLY A 160 -5.64 18.13 0.36
N ILE A 161 -6.01 16.90 -0.03
CA ILE A 161 -6.04 15.73 0.85
C ILE A 161 -5.08 14.67 0.31
N LEU A 162 -4.32 14.09 1.23
CA LEU A 162 -3.60 12.84 1.03
C LEU A 162 -4.30 11.74 1.82
N ALA A 163 -4.80 10.70 1.13
CA ALA A 163 -5.39 9.51 1.71
C ALA A 163 -4.44 8.31 1.55
N VAL A 164 -4.17 7.62 2.64
CA VAL A 164 -3.13 6.56 2.68
C VAL A 164 -3.65 5.33 3.39
N SER A 165 -3.30 4.14 2.90
CA SER A 165 -3.18 2.99 3.77
C SER A 165 -1.70 2.65 4.01
N ASP A 166 -1.36 2.34 5.26
CA ASP A 166 0.02 2.05 5.66
C ASP A 166 0.09 0.90 6.65
N MET A 167 1.20 0.19 6.61
CA MET A 167 1.53 -0.87 7.55
C MET A 167 2.72 -0.46 8.41
N THR A 168 2.63 -0.74 9.71
CA THR A 168 3.73 -0.56 10.65
C THR A 168 4.02 -1.84 11.39
N VAL A 169 5.29 -2.09 11.68
CA VAL A 169 5.74 -3.28 12.39
C VAL A 169 6.51 -2.88 13.63
N THR A 170 5.99 -3.26 14.80
CA THR A 170 6.64 -3.04 16.08
C THR A 170 7.13 -4.38 16.63
N LEU A 171 8.44 -4.58 16.62
CA LEU A 171 9.04 -5.82 17.08
C LEU A 171 9.22 -5.84 18.60
N PRO A 172 9.11 -7.02 19.24
CA PRO A 172 9.49 -7.19 20.64
C PRO A 172 11.01 -7.03 20.76
N HIS A 173 11.45 -6.31 21.80
CA HIS A 173 12.87 -6.04 22.02
C HIS A 173 13.73 -7.29 22.29
N GLU A 174 13.13 -8.43 22.69
CA GLU A 174 13.83 -9.63 23.15
C GLU A 174 13.11 -10.93 22.79
N SER A 175 12.53 -11.06 21.60
CA SER A 175 11.87 -12.31 21.23
C SER A 175 12.82 -13.24 20.48
N ASN A 176 13.24 -14.33 21.08
CA ASN A 176 13.90 -15.46 20.41
C ASN A 176 12.98 -16.15 19.39
N ALA A 177 11.69 -15.86 19.44
CA ALA A 177 10.69 -16.42 18.52
C ALA A 177 10.53 -15.61 17.21
N PHE A 178 11.15 -14.43 17.10
CA PHE A 178 11.04 -13.65 15.88
C PHE A 178 11.90 -14.24 14.76
N PRO A 179 11.36 -14.41 13.55
CA PRO A 179 12.07 -15.00 12.41
C PRO A 179 13.07 -14.02 11.78
N TRP A 180 14.09 -13.58 12.51
CA TRP A 180 15.11 -12.62 12.08
C TRP A 180 15.78 -13.01 10.75
N PHE A 181 16.01 -14.31 10.56
CA PHE A 181 16.62 -14.81 9.32
C PHE A 181 15.71 -14.52 8.10
N CYS A 182 14.41 -14.74 8.24
CA CYS A 182 13.45 -14.46 7.17
C CYS A 182 13.26 -12.97 6.94
N ALA A 183 13.22 -12.17 8.00
CA ALA A 183 13.18 -10.72 7.86
C ALA A 183 14.38 -10.21 7.06
N GLY A 184 15.59 -10.69 7.36
CA GLY A 184 16.80 -10.37 6.60
C GLY A 184 16.72 -10.77 5.13
N ALA A 185 16.26 -11.99 4.83
CA ALA A 185 16.08 -12.47 3.47
C ALA A 185 15.05 -11.64 2.68
N ILE A 186 13.92 -11.31 3.30
CA ILE A 186 12.86 -10.52 2.69
C ILE A 186 13.34 -9.10 2.40
N MET A 187 14.11 -8.49 3.29
CA MET A 187 14.72 -7.19 3.06
C MET A 187 15.74 -7.23 1.92
N GLN A 188 16.54 -8.31 1.81
CA GLN A 188 17.46 -8.55 0.68
C GLN A 188 16.74 -8.78 -0.64
N ASP A 189 15.51 -9.33 -0.63
CA ASP A 189 14.66 -9.49 -1.80
C ASP A 189 14.03 -8.16 -2.25
N GLY A 190 14.26 -7.07 -1.51
CA GLY A 190 13.79 -5.74 -1.83
C GLY A 190 12.35 -5.47 -1.40
N TYR A 191 11.78 -6.27 -0.49
CA TYR A 191 10.49 -5.94 0.13
C TYR A 191 10.59 -4.72 1.06
N GLY A 192 11.83 -4.29 1.39
CA GLY A 192 12.14 -3.05 2.10
C GLY A 192 12.37 -1.85 1.18
N PRO A 193 12.75 -0.70 1.71
CA PRO A 193 13.49 -0.58 2.97
C PRO A 193 12.71 -0.71 4.28
N TRP A 194 11.39 -0.66 4.34
CA TRP A 194 10.68 -0.58 5.63
C TRP A 194 11.51 0.22 6.64
N PRO A 195 11.67 1.52 6.44
CA PRO A 195 12.66 2.33 7.16
C PRO A 195 12.50 2.27 8.67
N ASP A 196 11.30 1.94 9.12
CA ASP A 196 10.96 1.85 10.52
C ASP A 196 10.83 0.40 11.03
N PHE A 197 11.24 -0.60 10.20
CA PHE A 197 11.16 -2.00 10.61
C PHE A 197 11.98 -2.23 11.89
N GLY A 198 11.30 -2.66 12.95
CA GLY A 198 11.91 -2.81 14.26
C GLY A 198 12.00 -1.51 15.08
N SER A 199 11.58 -0.37 14.54
CA SER A 199 11.40 0.86 15.31
C SER A 199 10.15 0.78 16.19
N ARG A 200 9.87 1.85 16.94
CA ARG A 200 8.61 1.98 17.66
C ARG A 200 7.56 2.78 16.89
N PHE A 201 7.87 3.22 15.68
CA PHE A 201 6.97 4.04 14.88
C PHE A 201 5.69 3.28 14.53
N GLY A 202 4.56 3.97 14.60
CA GLY A 202 3.24 3.44 14.24
C GLY A 202 2.66 2.46 15.26
N LYS A 203 3.28 2.32 16.45
CA LYS A 203 2.67 1.61 17.56
C LYS A 203 1.43 2.35 18.07
N ASN A 204 1.53 3.68 18.06
CA ASN A 204 0.47 4.57 18.52
C ASN A 204 0.06 5.54 17.40
N PRO A 205 -1.21 5.94 17.33
CA PRO A 205 -1.68 6.97 16.40
C PRO A 205 -0.91 8.30 16.49
N GLN A 206 -0.35 8.60 17.68
CA GLN A 206 0.42 9.82 17.93
C GLN A 206 1.68 9.93 17.07
N ASP A 207 2.26 8.81 16.65
CA ASP A 207 3.45 8.82 15.78
C ASP A 207 3.13 9.46 14.43
N TYR A 208 1.96 9.15 13.84
CA TYR A 208 1.49 9.79 12.62
C TYR A 208 1.07 11.24 12.84
N GLN A 209 0.48 11.55 14.00
CA GLN A 209 0.13 12.93 14.35
C GLN A 209 1.36 13.82 14.44
N GLN A 210 2.42 13.32 15.07
CA GLN A 210 3.69 14.04 15.15
C GLN A 210 4.30 14.23 13.76
N LEU A 211 4.37 13.17 12.97
CA LEU A 211 4.94 13.21 11.62
C LEU A 211 4.17 14.19 10.70
N ALA A 212 2.83 14.19 10.78
CA ALA A 212 1.99 15.13 10.06
C ALA A 212 2.32 16.58 10.44
N CYS A 213 2.42 16.86 11.74
CA CYS A 213 2.73 18.19 12.27
C CYS A 213 4.11 18.70 11.80
N GLU A 214 5.13 17.81 11.82
CA GLU A 214 6.50 18.16 11.37
C GLU A 214 6.55 18.59 9.90
N VAL A 215 5.68 18.02 9.06
CA VAL A 215 5.59 18.34 7.63
C VAL A 215 4.65 19.52 7.34
N GLY A 216 3.71 19.80 8.25
CA GLY A 216 2.70 20.85 8.09
C GLY A 216 1.31 20.35 7.68
N PHE A 217 1.07 19.04 7.72
CA PHE A 217 -0.26 18.46 7.57
C PHE A 217 -1.06 18.47 8.87
N GLU A 218 -2.38 18.48 8.72
CA GLU A 218 -3.32 18.07 9.78
C GLU A 218 -3.71 16.61 9.54
N LEU A 219 -3.46 15.71 10.51
CA LEU A 219 -4.02 14.35 10.49
C LEU A 219 -5.47 14.43 10.96
N THR A 220 -6.42 14.36 10.02
CA THR A 220 -7.85 14.57 10.29
C THR A 220 -8.60 13.27 10.56
N GLN A 221 -8.12 12.15 10.00
CA GLN A 221 -8.68 10.83 10.28
C GLN A 221 -7.57 9.79 10.42
N ILE A 222 -7.75 8.88 11.38
CA ILE A 222 -6.94 7.69 11.56
C ILE A 222 -7.84 6.53 11.97
N VAL A 223 -7.77 5.42 11.23
CA VAL A 223 -8.56 4.21 11.48
C VAL A 223 -7.62 3.02 11.60
N ASP A 224 -7.73 2.26 12.69
CA ASP A 224 -7.04 0.99 12.85
C ASP A 224 -7.83 -0.11 12.12
N ALA A 225 -7.34 -0.52 10.96
CA ALA A 225 -7.89 -1.59 10.13
C ALA A 225 -7.18 -2.95 10.34
N THR A 226 -6.36 -3.08 11.39
CA THR A 226 -5.55 -4.26 11.65
C THR A 226 -6.37 -5.55 11.67
N VAL A 227 -7.50 -5.55 12.38
CA VAL A 227 -8.35 -6.75 12.47
C VAL A 227 -9.05 -7.03 11.14
N ALA A 228 -9.53 -5.98 10.48
CA ALA A 228 -10.26 -6.09 9.22
C ALA A 228 -9.38 -6.58 8.04
N THR A 229 -8.07 -6.38 8.09
CA THR A 229 -7.17 -6.81 7.01
C THR A 229 -6.56 -8.19 7.22
N ARG A 230 -6.57 -8.70 8.46
CA ARG A 230 -5.97 -9.98 8.84
C ARG A 230 -6.45 -11.19 8.01
N PRO A 231 -7.76 -11.36 7.70
CA PRO A 231 -8.24 -12.52 6.96
C PRO A 231 -7.63 -12.66 5.56
N SER A 232 -7.11 -11.59 4.97
CA SER A 232 -6.44 -11.59 3.66
C SER A 232 -5.29 -12.60 3.58
N HIS A 233 -4.65 -12.92 4.70
CA HIS A 233 -3.53 -13.87 4.72
C HIS A 233 -3.94 -15.30 4.40
N LEU A 234 -5.21 -15.67 4.53
CA LEU A 234 -5.74 -16.94 4.08
C LEU A 234 -5.63 -17.10 2.55
N PHE A 235 -5.68 -15.98 1.82
CA PHE A 235 -5.59 -15.94 0.35
C PHE A 235 -4.17 -15.71 -0.15
N THR A 236 -3.39 -14.87 0.53
CA THR A 236 -2.01 -14.54 0.11
C THR A 236 -1.01 -15.65 0.42
N CYS A 237 -1.25 -16.44 1.46
CA CYS A 237 -0.37 -17.54 1.90
C CYS A 237 -0.97 -18.92 1.63
N GLY A 238 -2.22 -19.02 1.14
CA GLY A 238 -2.96 -20.26 1.08
C GLY A 238 -3.17 -20.86 2.48
N GLN A 239 -3.41 -22.17 2.54
CA GLN A 239 -3.53 -22.91 3.81
C GLN A 239 -2.19 -23.30 4.44
N ALA A 240 -1.07 -22.79 3.92
CA ALA A 240 0.22 -23.03 4.53
C ALA A 240 0.19 -22.57 5.99
N GLU A 241 0.45 -23.48 6.92
CA GLU A 241 0.59 -23.13 8.31
C GLU A 241 1.75 -22.12 8.45
N CYS A 242 1.56 -21.13 9.32
CA CYS A 242 2.62 -20.19 9.65
C CYS A 242 3.76 -21.02 10.30
N PRO A 243 4.96 -21.04 9.74
CA PRO A 243 6.03 -21.88 10.29
C PRO A 243 6.30 -21.51 11.74
N ALA A 244 6.48 -22.49 12.62
CA ALA A 244 7.05 -22.23 13.94
C ALA A 244 8.43 -21.59 13.79
N ALA A 245 8.84 -20.73 14.73
CA ALA A 245 10.08 -19.97 14.65
C ALA A 245 11.32 -20.82 14.27
N GLU A 246 11.32 -22.09 14.67
CA GLU A 246 12.41 -23.04 14.45
C GLU A 246 12.42 -23.63 13.02
N SER A 247 11.32 -23.52 12.27
CA SER A 247 11.15 -24.14 10.94
C SER A 247 11.29 -23.16 9.77
N TRP A 248 11.64 -21.91 10.02
CA TRP A 248 11.81 -20.90 8.97
C TRP A 248 12.98 -21.16 8.01
N SER A 249 13.82 -22.15 8.29
CA SER A 249 14.85 -22.64 7.35
C SER A 249 14.29 -23.28 6.07
N ALA A 250 13.00 -23.66 6.07
CA ALA A 250 12.29 -24.24 4.95
C ALA A 250 11.35 -23.25 4.23
N THR A 251 11.71 -21.95 4.21
CA THR A 251 10.91 -20.93 3.55
C THR A 251 10.86 -21.14 2.03
N PRO A 252 9.75 -20.77 1.37
CA PRO A 252 9.63 -20.87 -0.08
C PRO A 252 10.76 -20.14 -0.80
N ASP A 253 11.23 -20.67 -1.92
CA ASP A 253 12.22 -19.98 -2.77
C ASP A 253 11.66 -18.71 -3.43
N ASN A 254 10.33 -18.59 -3.51
CA ASN A 254 9.66 -17.43 -4.08
C ASN A 254 9.67 -16.24 -3.10
N PRO A 255 10.25 -15.08 -3.48
CA PRO A 255 10.31 -13.88 -2.63
C PRO A 255 8.96 -13.36 -2.17
N LEU A 256 7.93 -13.42 -3.04
CA LEU A 256 6.58 -12.97 -2.70
C LEU A 256 5.94 -13.88 -1.63
N ALA A 257 6.10 -15.19 -1.77
CA ALA A 257 5.58 -16.14 -0.79
C ALA A 257 6.24 -15.97 0.59
N ARG A 258 7.56 -15.73 0.63
CA ARG A 258 8.27 -15.42 1.87
C ARG A 258 7.74 -14.16 2.54
N ALA A 259 7.56 -13.09 1.77
CA ALA A 259 7.02 -11.83 2.27
C ALA A 259 5.60 -12.02 2.84
N ALA A 260 4.73 -12.73 2.11
CA ALA A 260 3.37 -13.02 2.55
C ALA A 260 3.33 -13.79 3.88
N LEU A 261 4.15 -14.82 4.03
CA LEU A 261 4.25 -15.59 5.27
C LEU A 261 4.74 -14.74 6.46
N LEU A 262 5.74 -13.87 6.25
CA LEU A 262 6.21 -12.97 7.32
C LEU A 262 5.11 -11.99 7.72
N LEU A 263 4.42 -11.38 6.77
CA LEU A 263 3.32 -10.46 7.06
C LEU A 263 2.21 -11.15 7.85
N ARG A 264 1.85 -12.38 7.46
CA ARG A 264 0.90 -13.20 8.19
C ARG A 264 1.34 -13.43 9.63
N TRP A 265 2.58 -13.88 9.82
CA TRP A 265 3.13 -14.12 11.15
C TRP A 265 3.09 -12.87 12.03
N LEU A 266 3.56 -11.73 11.50
CA LEU A 266 3.55 -10.45 12.20
C LEU A 266 2.13 -10.03 12.60
N HIS A 267 1.16 -10.26 11.73
CA HIS A 267 -0.23 -9.92 11.96
C HIS A 267 -0.89 -10.82 13.01
N GLU A 268 -0.65 -12.15 12.94
CA GLU A 268 -1.18 -13.13 13.90
C GLU A 268 -0.62 -12.92 15.30
N HIS A 269 0.65 -12.46 15.41
CA HIS A 269 1.30 -12.17 16.69
C HIS A 269 1.14 -10.72 17.16
N ASN A 270 0.29 -9.92 16.52
CA ASN A 270 0.00 -8.52 16.84
C ASN A 270 1.22 -7.57 16.78
N TYR A 271 2.21 -7.89 15.97
CA TYR A 271 3.36 -7.02 15.69
C TYR A 271 3.13 -6.10 14.50
N LEU A 272 2.16 -6.39 13.62
CA LEU A 272 1.75 -5.54 12.52
C LEU A 272 0.51 -4.74 12.91
N ARG A 273 0.49 -3.47 12.51
CA ARG A 273 -0.68 -2.60 12.52
C ARG A 273 -0.97 -2.14 11.10
N TYR A 274 -2.24 -2.03 10.78
CA TYR A 274 -2.72 -1.53 9.50
C TYR A 274 -3.58 -0.30 9.72
N TRP A 275 -3.25 0.79 9.02
CA TRP A 275 -3.85 2.08 9.22
C TRP A 275 -4.48 2.63 7.95
N TYR A 276 -5.65 3.27 8.07
CA TYR A 276 -6.16 4.22 7.08
C TYR A 276 -6.01 5.63 7.63
N LEU A 277 -5.44 6.53 6.83
CA LEU A 277 -5.00 7.85 7.26
C LEU A 277 -5.49 8.91 6.29
N GLN A 278 -6.02 10.01 6.81
CA GLN A 278 -6.32 11.21 6.03
C GLN A 278 -5.47 12.38 6.55
N PHE A 279 -4.64 12.91 5.67
CA PHE A 279 -3.87 14.12 5.92
C PHE A 279 -4.44 15.26 5.08
N ARG A 280 -4.72 16.39 5.71
CA ARG A 280 -5.21 17.59 5.05
C ARG A 280 -4.14 18.68 5.07
N LYS A 281 -3.88 19.26 3.90
CA LYS A 281 -3.02 20.44 3.79
C LYS A 281 -3.83 21.69 4.17
N PRO A 282 -3.38 22.49 5.14
CA PRO A 282 -4.02 23.77 5.48
C PRO A 282 -4.04 24.76 4.29
N ALA A 283 -4.69 25.91 4.51
CA ALA A 283 -4.81 26.99 3.51
C ALA A 283 -3.45 27.60 3.07
#